data_52890882e2aceefe28d4a3fc8dabc31a
#
_entry.id   52890882e2aceefe28d4a3fc8dabc31a
#
_cell.length_a   1.000
_cell.length_b   1.000
_cell.length_c   1.000
_cell.angle_alpha   90.00
_cell.angle_beta   90.00
_cell.angle_gamma   90.00
#
_symmetry.space_group_name_H-M   'P 1'
#
loop_
_entity.id
_entity.type
_entity.pdbx_description
1 polymer ?
#
loop_
_entity_poly.entity_id
_entity_poly.type
_entity_poly.pdbx_seq_one_letter_code
_entity_poly.pdbx_strand_id
1 'polypeptide(L)'
;ANEEGLLDVGTGDLSEAALGWTTFGGDHLAQYGVNASVPKTIIRRVGAAVGADFGADADAILRDILATPVSPELLPANGGEISQKTEELVGSYELHDLFLYYFLKGKGPKELYDIALGTLDFGEEEVYRTLGTFLRRFFSQQFKRNCAPEAPLVCLSIAPSVWNMPSDMASAAFMAEYERIKRRQS
;
A
#
# COMPACT_ATOMS: atom_id res chain seq x y z
N ALA A 1 13.01 17.89 -14.24
CA ALA A 1 13.96 16.83 -14.65
C ALA A 1 14.38 17.02 -16.12
N ASN A 2 13.47 17.01 -17.07
CA ASN A 2 13.82 17.09 -18.50
C ASN A 2 14.60 18.36 -18.89
N GLU A 3 14.24 19.51 -18.33
CA GLU A 3 14.90 20.80 -18.61
C GLU A 3 16.38 20.80 -18.17
N GLU A 4 16.69 20.11 -17.08
CA GLU A 4 18.03 20.04 -16.51
C GLU A 4 18.76 18.72 -16.83
N GLY A 5 18.15 17.85 -17.61
CA GLY A 5 18.71 16.53 -17.94
C GLY A 5 18.84 15.57 -16.75
N LEU A 6 17.95 15.71 -15.76
CA LEU A 6 17.92 14.90 -14.55
C LEU A 6 16.89 13.77 -14.65
N LEU A 7 17.02 12.77 -13.78
CA LEU A 7 16.05 11.70 -13.59
C LEU A 7 15.19 12.03 -12.37
N ASP A 8 13.88 11.99 -12.52
CA ASP A 8 12.92 12.07 -11.42
C ASP A 8 12.70 10.67 -10.83
N VAL A 9 13.10 10.50 -9.57
CA VAL A 9 12.99 9.24 -8.84
C VAL A 9 11.81 9.27 -7.89
N GLY A 10 10.78 8.47 -8.18
CA GLY A 10 9.60 8.34 -7.36
C GLY A 10 9.83 7.53 -6.09
N THR A 11 9.22 7.95 -5.01
CA THR A 11 9.33 7.33 -3.69
C THR A 11 8.12 6.46 -3.32
N GLY A 12 7.05 6.47 -4.11
CA GLY A 12 5.85 5.68 -3.90
C GLY A 12 6.13 4.18 -3.79
N ASP A 13 5.45 3.52 -2.88
CA ASP A 13 5.64 2.09 -2.62
C ASP A 13 4.52 1.21 -3.19
N LEU A 14 4.70 -0.11 -3.08
CA LEU A 14 3.76 -1.09 -3.60
C LEU A 14 2.39 -1.02 -2.89
N SER A 15 2.37 -0.75 -1.59
CA SER A 15 1.13 -0.68 -0.80
C SER A 15 0.29 0.53 -1.18
N GLU A 16 0.94 1.68 -1.38
CA GLU A 16 0.30 2.89 -1.90
C GLU A 16 -0.26 2.66 -3.30
N ALA A 17 0.51 2.05 -4.18
CA ALA A 17 0.07 1.70 -5.52
C ALA A 17 -1.12 0.73 -5.51
N ALA A 18 -1.13 -0.28 -4.62
CA ALA A 18 -2.22 -1.24 -4.49
C ALA A 18 -3.54 -0.58 -4.08
N LEU A 19 -3.47 0.33 -3.11
CA LEU A 19 -4.63 1.06 -2.60
C LEU A 19 -4.98 2.30 -3.42
N GLY A 20 -4.12 2.69 -4.38
CA GLY A 20 -4.21 3.96 -5.09
C GLY A 20 -4.12 5.16 -4.15
N TRP A 21 -3.36 5.03 -3.07
CA TRP A 21 -3.14 6.09 -2.07
C TRP A 21 -2.03 7.03 -2.53
N THR A 22 -2.22 7.59 -3.70
CA THR A 22 -1.32 8.51 -4.40
C THR A 22 -2.17 9.54 -5.12
N THR A 23 -1.61 10.73 -5.35
CA THR A 23 -2.29 11.78 -6.13
C THR A 23 -2.11 11.52 -7.61
N PHE A 24 -3.21 11.27 -8.32
CA PHE A 24 -3.17 11.06 -9.77
C PHE A 24 -2.60 12.29 -10.49
N GLY A 25 -1.59 12.10 -11.31
CA GLY A 25 -0.89 13.20 -11.99
C GLY A 25 0.12 13.94 -11.11
N GLY A 26 0.36 13.49 -9.89
CA GLY A 26 1.30 14.06 -8.93
C GLY A 26 2.45 13.10 -8.58
N ASP A 27 2.55 12.75 -7.31
CA ASP A 27 3.62 11.92 -6.71
C ASP A 27 3.80 10.54 -7.36
N HIS A 28 2.80 10.00 -8.05
CA HIS A 28 2.91 8.73 -8.75
C HIS A 28 3.52 8.85 -10.16
N LEU A 29 3.69 10.05 -10.69
CA LEU A 29 4.29 10.30 -12.00
C LEU A 29 5.77 10.63 -11.86
N ALA A 30 6.58 9.60 -11.70
CA ALA A 30 8.03 9.70 -11.77
C ALA A 30 8.55 8.99 -13.02
N GLN A 31 9.83 9.20 -13.35
CA GLN A 31 10.47 8.46 -14.44
C GLN A 31 10.92 7.05 -13.99
N TYR A 32 11.19 6.88 -12.69
CA TYR A 32 11.61 5.61 -12.13
C TYR A 32 11.17 5.46 -10.68
N GLY A 33 10.46 4.39 -10.33
CA GLY A 33 9.94 4.13 -9.00
C GLY A 33 10.76 3.10 -8.22
N VAL A 34 11.72 3.52 -7.42
CA VAL A 34 12.64 2.60 -6.72
C VAL A 34 11.94 1.67 -5.74
N ASN A 35 10.86 2.10 -5.12
CA ASN A 35 10.12 1.34 -4.10
C ASN A 35 8.83 0.69 -4.63
N ALA A 36 8.49 0.87 -5.90
CA ALA A 36 7.18 0.51 -6.44
C ALA A 36 6.86 -1.00 -6.40
N SER A 37 7.85 -1.86 -6.18
CA SER A 37 7.67 -3.31 -6.00
C SER A 37 7.89 -3.79 -4.56
N VAL A 38 8.05 -2.87 -3.59
CA VAL A 38 8.33 -3.20 -2.19
C VAL A 38 7.18 -2.73 -1.30
N PRO A 39 6.53 -3.62 -0.53
CA PRO A 39 5.47 -3.25 0.41
C PRO A 39 5.97 -2.27 1.49
N LYS A 40 5.10 -1.40 1.97
CA LYS A 40 5.43 -0.41 3.02
C LYS A 40 5.99 -1.05 4.28
N THR A 41 5.45 -2.18 4.71
CA THR A 41 5.93 -2.93 5.87
C THR A 41 7.37 -3.44 5.69
N ILE A 42 7.74 -3.82 4.47
CA ILE A 42 9.10 -4.25 4.14
C ILE A 42 10.06 -3.05 4.08
N ILE A 43 9.65 -1.92 3.47
CA ILE A 43 10.45 -0.69 3.45
C ILE A 43 10.79 -0.24 4.88
N ARG A 44 9.82 -0.26 5.79
CA ARG A 44 10.05 0.08 7.21
C ARG A 44 11.08 -0.85 7.87
N ARG A 45 11.00 -2.16 7.60
CA ARG A 45 11.98 -3.14 8.11
C ARG A 45 13.36 -2.95 7.52
N VAL A 46 13.45 -2.70 6.21
CA VAL A 46 14.72 -2.41 5.54
C VAL A 46 15.35 -1.14 6.11
N GLY A 47 14.58 -0.04 6.23
CA GLY A 47 15.07 1.20 6.83
C GLY A 47 15.62 1.00 8.24
N ALA A 48 14.91 0.24 9.08
CA ALA A 48 15.38 -0.08 10.43
C ALA A 48 16.65 -0.96 10.44
N ALA A 49 16.80 -1.86 9.48
CA ALA A 49 17.94 -2.76 9.41
C ALA A 49 19.22 -2.08 8.91
N VAL A 50 19.10 -1.20 7.90
CA VAL A 50 20.27 -0.58 7.25
C VAL A 50 20.73 0.71 7.93
N GLY A 51 19.94 1.28 8.84
CA GLY A 51 20.26 2.55 9.50
C GLY A 51 21.65 2.55 10.12
N ALA A 52 22.00 1.51 10.84
CA ALA A 52 23.29 1.36 11.50
C ALA A 52 24.48 1.27 10.53
N ASP A 53 24.27 0.80 9.30
CA ASP A 53 25.33 0.67 8.27
C ASP A 53 25.79 2.04 7.76
N PHE A 54 24.94 3.06 7.89
CA PHE A 54 25.25 4.46 7.51
C PHE A 54 25.79 5.31 8.65
N GLY A 55 25.98 4.73 9.85
CA GLY A 55 26.48 5.42 11.04
C GLY A 55 25.39 5.90 11.99
N ALA A 56 25.79 6.24 13.22
CA ALA A 56 24.85 6.54 14.32
C ALA A 56 23.88 7.71 14.04
N ASP A 57 24.36 8.76 13.37
CA ASP A 57 23.53 9.91 13.04
C ASP A 57 22.44 9.56 12.01
N ALA A 58 22.81 8.77 11.00
CA ALA A 58 21.86 8.29 9.98
C ALA A 58 20.85 7.31 10.60
N ASP A 59 21.27 6.41 11.48
CA ASP A 59 20.35 5.50 12.19
C ASP A 59 19.35 6.28 13.05
N ALA A 60 19.79 7.32 13.77
CA ALA A 60 18.90 8.17 14.56
C ALA A 60 17.85 8.87 13.68
N ILE A 61 18.27 9.44 12.55
CA ILE A 61 17.35 10.10 11.60
C ILE A 61 16.36 9.10 11.01
N LEU A 62 16.82 7.92 10.58
CA LEU A 62 15.93 6.89 10.03
C LEU A 62 14.92 6.39 11.04
N ARG A 63 15.31 6.21 12.30
CA ARG A 63 14.39 5.85 13.39
C ARG A 63 13.33 6.91 13.64
N ASP A 64 13.68 8.16 13.59
CA ASP A 64 12.74 9.28 13.72
C ASP A 64 11.74 9.30 12.56
N ILE A 65 12.20 9.15 11.32
CA ILE A 65 11.35 9.02 10.13
C ILE A 65 10.39 7.83 10.27
N LEU A 66 10.89 6.66 10.68
CA LEU A 66 10.09 5.44 10.83
C LEU A 66 9.06 5.53 11.98
N ALA A 67 9.33 6.35 13.00
CA ALA A 67 8.40 6.63 14.09
C ALA A 67 7.31 7.63 13.70
N THR A 68 7.51 8.41 12.63
CA THR A 68 6.52 9.38 12.16
C THR A 68 5.28 8.66 11.60
N PRO A 69 4.08 8.99 12.09
CA PRO A 69 2.85 8.41 11.55
C PRO A 69 2.64 8.75 10.08
N VAL A 70 2.21 7.78 9.29
CA VAL A 70 1.84 8.03 7.88
C VAL A 70 0.59 8.89 7.85
N SER A 71 0.65 10.04 7.18
CA SER A 71 -0.47 10.99 7.04
C SER A 71 -0.72 11.33 5.58
N PRO A 72 -1.96 11.72 5.21
CA PRO A 72 -2.24 12.26 3.88
C PRO A 72 -1.54 13.62 3.71
N GLU A 73 -0.62 13.72 2.76
CA GLU A 73 0.19 14.93 2.52
C GLU A 73 -0.63 16.15 2.08
N LEU A 74 -1.82 15.92 1.51
CA LEU A 74 -2.65 16.96 0.92
C LEU A 74 -3.67 17.60 1.87
N LEU A 75 -3.78 17.13 3.11
CA LEU A 75 -4.65 17.76 4.08
C LEU A 75 -3.92 18.87 4.82
N PRO A 76 -4.46 20.10 4.88
CA PRO A 76 -3.87 21.17 5.66
C PRO A 76 -3.75 20.75 7.13
N ALA A 77 -2.57 20.94 7.73
CA ALA A 77 -2.40 20.77 9.15
C ALA A 77 -3.23 21.82 9.91
N ASN A 78 -4.24 21.41 10.65
CA ASN A 78 -4.97 22.31 11.54
C ASN A 78 -4.13 22.59 12.79
N GLY A 79 -3.53 23.80 12.85
CA GLY A 79 -2.78 24.24 14.02
C GLY A 79 -1.44 23.53 14.25
N GLY A 80 -0.86 22.89 13.23
CA GLY A 80 0.44 22.18 13.33
C GLY A 80 0.33 20.72 13.74
N GLU A 81 -0.86 20.21 14.02
CA GLU A 81 -1.08 18.79 14.27
C GLU A 81 -1.56 18.06 13.00
N ILE A 82 -1.07 16.83 12.82
CA ILE A 82 -1.54 15.92 11.76
C ILE A 82 -3.00 15.58 12.05
N SER A 83 -3.93 16.12 11.25
CA SER A 83 -5.36 16.03 11.53
C SER A 83 -5.95 14.63 11.34
N GLN A 84 -5.31 13.77 10.56
CA GLN A 84 -5.73 12.38 10.31
C GLN A 84 -4.51 11.50 9.99
N LYS A 85 -4.51 10.28 10.52
CA LYS A 85 -3.56 9.24 10.11
C LYS A 85 -4.13 8.45 8.95
N THR A 86 -3.30 8.12 7.97
CA THR A 86 -3.71 7.32 6.80
C THR A 86 -4.33 5.99 7.24
N GLU A 87 -3.74 5.31 8.22
CA GLU A 87 -4.24 4.03 8.72
C GLU A 87 -5.61 4.12 9.41
N GLU A 88 -5.98 5.27 9.95
CA GLU A 88 -7.35 5.51 10.48
C GLU A 88 -8.40 5.52 9.36
N LEU A 89 -8.00 5.97 8.17
CA LEU A 89 -8.88 6.06 7.00
C LEU A 89 -8.97 4.77 6.21
N VAL A 90 -7.84 4.10 5.98
CA VAL A 90 -7.77 2.93 5.10
C VAL A 90 -7.61 1.61 5.85
N GLY A 91 -7.15 1.61 7.09
CA GLY A 91 -6.77 0.44 7.87
C GLY A 91 -5.26 0.20 7.89
N SER A 92 -4.80 -0.74 8.72
CA SER A 92 -3.38 -1.05 8.91
C SER A 92 -2.72 -1.52 7.61
N TYR A 93 -1.53 -0.99 7.33
CA TYR A 93 -0.69 -1.47 6.22
C TYR A 93 -0.22 -2.92 6.41
N GLU A 94 -0.11 -3.42 7.63
CA GLU A 94 0.22 -4.84 7.86
C GLU A 94 -0.85 -5.77 7.28
N LEU A 95 -2.13 -5.43 7.47
CA LEU A 95 -3.24 -6.15 6.88
C LEU A 95 -3.27 -5.99 5.35
N HIS A 96 -3.08 -4.78 4.84
CA HIS A 96 -3.09 -4.53 3.39
C HIS A 96 -1.98 -5.28 2.66
N ASP A 97 -0.78 -5.29 3.19
CA ASP A 97 0.37 -5.97 2.60
C ASP A 97 0.20 -7.49 2.64
N LEU A 98 -0.36 -8.03 3.73
CA LEU A 98 -0.73 -9.44 3.83
C LEU A 98 -1.81 -9.79 2.79
N PHE A 99 -2.87 -8.99 2.69
CA PHE A 99 -3.92 -9.21 1.69
C PHE A 99 -3.37 -9.15 0.28
N LEU A 100 -2.55 -8.15 -0.05
CA LEU A 100 -1.94 -8.01 -1.36
C LEU A 100 -1.09 -9.23 -1.72
N TYR A 101 -0.23 -9.67 -0.80
CA TYR A 101 0.62 -10.83 -1.03
C TYR A 101 -0.17 -12.09 -1.36
N TYR A 102 -1.17 -12.42 -0.57
CA TYR A 102 -1.96 -13.63 -0.79
C TYR A 102 -2.98 -13.48 -1.92
N PHE A 103 -3.50 -12.29 -2.15
CA PHE A 103 -4.36 -12.00 -3.30
C PHE A 103 -3.63 -12.24 -4.62
N LEU A 104 -2.41 -11.76 -4.75
CA LEU A 104 -1.57 -12.01 -5.93
C LEU A 104 -1.19 -13.50 -6.09
N LYS A 105 -1.31 -14.30 -5.04
CA LYS A 105 -1.19 -15.76 -5.08
C LYS A 105 -2.52 -16.49 -5.35
N GLY A 106 -3.57 -15.75 -5.70
CA GLY A 106 -4.86 -16.32 -6.10
C GLY A 106 -5.80 -16.63 -4.95
N LYS A 107 -5.54 -16.10 -3.73
CA LYS A 107 -6.45 -16.31 -2.59
C LYS A 107 -7.68 -15.41 -2.69
N GLY A 108 -8.86 -16.01 -2.43
CA GLY A 108 -10.12 -15.29 -2.38
C GLY A 108 -10.38 -14.57 -1.07
N PRO A 109 -11.44 -13.72 -0.99
CA PRO A 109 -11.75 -12.91 0.19
C PRO A 109 -11.86 -13.71 1.50
N LYS A 110 -12.50 -14.87 1.48
CA LYS A 110 -12.64 -15.71 2.67
C LYS A 110 -11.27 -16.22 3.17
N GLU A 111 -10.43 -16.69 2.24
CA GLU A 111 -9.09 -17.17 2.59
C GLU A 111 -8.21 -16.03 3.13
N LEU A 112 -8.30 -14.84 2.54
CA LEU A 112 -7.58 -13.65 3.01
C LEU A 112 -7.97 -13.29 4.45
N TYR A 113 -9.27 -13.32 4.74
CA TYR A 113 -9.80 -13.08 6.08
C TYR A 113 -9.27 -14.10 7.11
N ASP A 114 -9.37 -15.40 6.79
CA ASP A 114 -8.92 -16.47 7.67
C ASP A 114 -7.40 -16.43 7.91
N ILE A 115 -6.62 -16.16 6.86
CA ILE A 115 -5.16 -16.04 6.95
C ILE A 115 -4.79 -14.86 7.86
N ALA A 116 -5.46 -13.71 7.72
CA ALA A 116 -5.18 -12.55 8.55
C ALA A 116 -5.43 -12.83 10.03
N LEU A 117 -6.57 -13.43 10.37
CA LEU A 117 -6.88 -13.81 11.75
C LEU A 117 -5.93 -14.86 12.33
N GLY A 118 -5.42 -15.75 11.49
CA GLY A 118 -4.47 -16.78 11.94
C GLY A 118 -3.01 -16.32 12.00
N THR A 119 -2.68 -15.16 11.43
CA THR A 119 -1.28 -14.72 11.26
C THR A 119 -0.96 -13.46 12.05
N LEU A 120 -1.92 -12.54 12.15
CA LEU A 120 -1.73 -11.22 12.77
C LEU A 120 -2.67 -11.07 13.98
N ASP A 121 -2.24 -10.28 14.95
CA ASP A 121 -3.02 -9.99 16.17
C ASP A 121 -3.95 -8.79 15.93
N PHE A 122 -5.00 -8.99 15.14
CA PHE A 122 -6.05 -8.02 14.87
C PHE A 122 -7.42 -8.59 15.20
N GLY A 123 -8.34 -7.74 15.65
CA GLY A 123 -9.72 -8.12 15.90
C GLY A 123 -10.50 -8.44 14.60
N GLU A 124 -11.46 -9.37 14.68
CA GLU A 124 -12.26 -9.81 13.53
C GLU A 124 -12.92 -8.66 12.76
N GLU A 125 -13.48 -7.67 13.47
CA GLU A 125 -14.14 -6.51 12.86
C GLU A 125 -13.16 -5.62 12.10
N GLU A 126 -11.95 -5.44 12.63
CA GLU A 126 -10.90 -4.66 11.97
C GLU A 126 -10.39 -5.37 10.72
N VAL A 127 -10.12 -6.67 10.79
CA VAL A 127 -9.72 -7.49 9.64
C VAL A 127 -10.81 -7.44 8.58
N TYR A 128 -12.07 -7.62 8.96
CA TYR A 128 -13.21 -7.56 8.03
C TYR A 128 -13.31 -6.18 7.34
N ARG A 129 -13.31 -5.11 8.11
CA ARG A 129 -13.40 -3.74 7.59
C ARG A 129 -12.25 -3.42 6.63
N THR A 130 -11.02 -3.74 7.02
CA THR A 130 -9.81 -3.48 6.23
C THR A 130 -9.79 -4.30 4.94
N LEU A 131 -10.23 -5.57 4.98
CA LEU A 131 -10.38 -6.40 3.78
C LEU A 131 -11.37 -5.79 2.78
N GLY A 132 -12.51 -5.31 3.26
CA GLY A 132 -13.49 -4.62 2.41
C GLY A 132 -12.93 -3.35 1.77
N THR A 133 -12.11 -2.61 2.50
CA THR A 133 -11.41 -1.42 1.97
C THR A 133 -10.37 -1.83 0.92
N PHE A 134 -9.56 -2.86 1.19
CA PHE A 134 -8.58 -3.39 0.25
C PHE A 134 -9.24 -3.80 -1.08
N LEU A 135 -10.27 -4.62 -1.03
CA LEU A 135 -10.94 -5.11 -2.23
C LEU A 135 -11.53 -3.97 -3.07
N ARG A 136 -12.25 -3.03 -2.43
CA ARG A 136 -12.83 -1.89 -3.15
C ARG A 136 -11.74 -1.04 -3.81
N ARG A 137 -10.70 -0.68 -3.06
CA ARG A 137 -9.65 0.21 -3.54
C ARG A 137 -8.77 -0.46 -4.58
N PHE A 138 -8.36 -1.72 -4.38
CA PHE A 138 -7.52 -2.43 -5.33
C PHE A 138 -8.10 -2.41 -6.75
N PHE A 139 -9.39 -2.63 -6.90
CA PHE A 139 -10.04 -2.61 -8.21
C PHE A 139 -10.30 -1.17 -8.69
N SER A 140 -10.90 -0.32 -7.88
CA SER A 140 -11.30 1.03 -8.31
C SER A 140 -10.13 1.95 -8.63
N GLN A 141 -8.94 1.66 -8.12
CA GLN A 141 -7.74 2.49 -8.33
C GLN A 141 -6.79 1.95 -9.42
N GLN A 142 -7.21 0.95 -10.19
CA GLN A 142 -6.40 0.38 -11.28
C GLN A 142 -5.95 1.44 -12.29
N PHE A 143 -6.79 2.43 -12.61
CA PHE A 143 -6.43 3.49 -13.55
C PHE A 143 -5.15 4.24 -13.17
N LYS A 144 -4.87 4.39 -11.88
CA LYS A 144 -3.63 5.01 -11.40
C LYS A 144 -2.42 4.13 -11.71
N ARG A 145 -2.55 2.83 -11.52
CA ARG A 145 -1.45 1.89 -11.77
C ARG A 145 -1.09 1.77 -13.25
N ASN A 146 -2.03 2.01 -14.16
CA ASN A 146 -1.76 1.99 -15.60
C ASN A 146 -0.78 3.09 -16.05
N CYS A 147 -0.57 4.11 -15.22
CA CYS A 147 0.39 5.20 -15.46
C CYS A 147 1.62 5.08 -14.53
N ALA A 148 1.81 3.94 -13.88
CA ALA A 148 2.94 3.74 -12.96
C ALA A 148 4.28 3.80 -13.73
N PRO A 149 5.34 4.35 -13.10
CA PRO A 149 6.68 4.41 -13.70
C PRO A 149 7.31 3.03 -13.79
N GLU A 150 8.37 2.91 -14.58
CA GLU A 150 9.27 1.78 -14.54
C GLU A 150 9.87 1.59 -13.15
N ALA A 151 10.05 0.34 -12.75
CA ALA A 151 10.51 -0.01 -11.41
C ALA A 151 11.29 -1.32 -11.39
N PRO A 152 12.22 -1.51 -10.45
CA PRO A 152 12.86 -2.80 -10.24
C PRO A 152 11.86 -3.79 -9.65
N LEU A 153 11.87 -5.03 -10.13
CA LEU A 153 11.09 -6.12 -9.55
C LEU A 153 11.89 -6.78 -8.43
N VAL A 154 11.64 -6.35 -7.19
CA VAL A 154 12.34 -6.85 -6.00
C VAL A 154 11.50 -7.89 -5.24
N CYS A 155 10.26 -7.55 -4.89
CA CYS A 155 9.37 -8.42 -4.12
C CYS A 155 8.17 -8.88 -4.95
N LEU A 156 7.22 -7.98 -5.17
CA LEU A 156 5.98 -8.19 -5.90
C LEU A 156 5.78 -7.05 -6.89
N SER A 157 4.97 -7.24 -7.91
CA SER A 157 4.62 -6.15 -8.81
C SER A 157 3.15 -6.21 -9.21
N ILE A 158 2.54 -5.04 -9.27
CA ILE A 158 1.22 -4.78 -9.85
C ILE A 158 1.31 -3.74 -10.98
N ALA A 159 2.51 -3.52 -11.49
CA ALA A 159 2.74 -2.70 -12.68
C ALA A 159 2.07 -3.35 -13.91
N PRO A 160 1.65 -2.55 -14.91
CA PRO A 160 0.92 -3.06 -16.08
C PRO A 160 1.64 -4.18 -16.85
N SER A 161 2.97 -4.17 -16.82
CA SER A 161 3.79 -5.21 -17.45
C SER A 161 3.73 -6.58 -16.77
N VAL A 162 3.32 -6.63 -15.49
CA VAL A 162 3.25 -7.86 -14.68
C VAL A 162 1.80 -8.22 -14.32
N TRP A 163 1.00 -7.21 -13.97
CA TRP A 163 -0.40 -7.34 -13.58
C TRP A 163 -1.30 -6.63 -14.59
N ASN A 164 -1.76 -7.36 -15.59
CA ASN A 164 -2.62 -6.81 -16.63
C ASN A 164 -4.09 -6.90 -16.21
N MET A 165 -4.63 -5.81 -15.67
CA MET A 165 -6.02 -5.69 -15.27
C MET A 165 -6.64 -4.43 -15.93
N PRO A 166 -7.81 -4.55 -16.60
CA PRO A 166 -8.52 -3.37 -17.13
C PRO A 166 -8.94 -2.40 -16.02
N SER A 167 -8.91 -1.09 -16.32
CA SER A 167 -9.29 -0.05 -15.35
C SER A 167 -10.77 -0.09 -14.95
N ASP A 168 -11.62 -0.64 -15.80
CA ASP A 168 -13.07 -0.79 -15.58
C ASP A 168 -13.47 -2.12 -14.93
N MET A 169 -12.50 -2.95 -14.55
CA MET A 169 -12.77 -4.19 -13.85
C MET A 169 -13.41 -3.91 -12.49
N ALA A 170 -14.61 -4.46 -12.27
CA ALA A 170 -15.36 -4.27 -11.04
C ALA A 170 -15.01 -5.33 -9.99
N SER A 171 -15.05 -4.94 -8.71
CA SER A 171 -14.85 -5.83 -7.57
C SER A 171 -16.06 -6.70 -7.21
N ALA A 172 -17.15 -6.66 -7.98
CA ALA A 172 -18.46 -7.21 -7.60
C ALA A 172 -18.42 -8.68 -7.16
N ALA A 173 -17.70 -9.56 -7.88
CA ALA A 173 -17.59 -10.96 -7.52
C ALA A 173 -16.86 -11.16 -6.17
N PHE A 174 -15.77 -10.42 -5.94
CA PHE A 174 -15.03 -10.45 -4.69
C PHE A 174 -15.84 -9.87 -3.53
N MET A 175 -16.58 -8.79 -3.78
CA MET A 175 -17.46 -8.18 -2.77
C MET A 175 -18.62 -9.11 -2.38
N ALA A 176 -19.18 -9.85 -3.32
CA ALA A 176 -20.22 -10.84 -3.02
C ALA A 176 -19.71 -11.99 -2.11
N GLU A 177 -18.46 -12.41 -2.28
CA GLU A 177 -17.83 -13.39 -1.39
C GLU A 177 -17.51 -12.76 -0.02
N TYR A 178 -16.95 -11.55 -0.01
CA TYR A 178 -16.67 -10.78 1.20
C TYR A 178 -17.91 -10.63 2.10
N GLU A 179 -19.05 -10.26 1.55
CA GLU A 179 -20.31 -10.10 2.29
C GLU A 179 -20.80 -11.41 2.92
N ARG A 180 -20.47 -12.55 2.35
CA ARG A 180 -20.84 -13.87 2.90
C ARG A 180 -20.03 -14.23 4.15
N ILE A 181 -18.87 -13.60 4.38
CA ILE A 181 -18.08 -13.83 5.59
C ILE A 181 -18.91 -13.48 6.83
N LYS A 182 -19.51 -12.29 6.86
CA LYS A 182 -20.33 -11.81 7.99
C LYS A 182 -21.61 -12.63 8.21
N ARG A 183 -22.25 -13.11 7.14
CA ARG A 183 -23.50 -13.90 7.23
C ARG A 183 -23.31 -15.29 7.82
N ARG A 184 -22.08 -15.78 7.95
CA ARG A 184 -21.78 -17.09 8.56
C ARG A 184 -21.42 -17.01 10.05
N GLN A 185 -21.24 -15.80 10.55
CA GLN A 185 -20.93 -15.53 11.96
C GLN A 185 -22.16 -15.13 12.77
N SER A 186 -23.29 -14.82 12.11
CA SER A 186 -24.62 -14.58 12.67
C SER A 186 -25.48 -15.85 12.58
#